data_11f959a3a41bdfeb399a8932528ba651
#
_entry.id   11f959a3a41bdfeb399a8932528ba651
#
_cell.length_a   1.000
_cell.length_b   1.000
_cell.length_c   1.000
_cell.angle_alpha   90.00
_cell.angle_beta   90.00
_cell.angle_gamma   90.00
#
_symmetry.space_group_name_H-M   'P 1'
#
loop_
_entity.id
_entity.type
_entity.pdbx_description
1 polymer ?
#
loop_
_entity_poly.entity_id
_entity_poly.type
_entity_poly.pdbx_seq_one_letter_code
_entity_poly.pdbx_strand_id
1 'polypeptide(L)'
;MGKKSVLLAAALAVAGLCILLWPVVSGHRLQADMSAAAQGFWEEARQPYSEVLTDLQEYNERIYAERQAGLADALACEEPAVLLRDCGVEDEIIGVLEIPTLELVMPVYLGASGAHLDAGAAVLGNTSAPIGGMSTNCVIAGHRGWYGADYFRHIDRLQADDTVTITNLWETLTYAVVDMKIIQPDQVDKIKIQPGRDLLTLITCHPYASGGRQRLVVYCERRK
;
A
#
# COMPACT_ATOMS: atom_id res chain seq x y z
N MET A 1 -53.46 14.30 0.16
CA MET A 1 -52.15 14.16 0.87
C MET A 1 -51.87 15.46 1.61
N GLY A 2 -51.71 15.41 2.93
CA GLY A 2 -51.43 16.61 3.73
C GLY A 2 -50.00 17.14 3.48
N LYS A 3 -49.81 18.47 3.63
CA LYS A 3 -48.47 19.09 3.49
C LYS A 3 -47.35 18.37 4.28
N LYS A 4 -47.72 17.80 5.45
CA LYS A 4 -46.77 17.01 6.29
C LYS A 4 -46.33 15.71 5.62
N SER A 5 -47.17 15.01 4.88
CA SER A 5 -46.83 13.78 4.17
C SER A 5 -45.91 14.05 2.98
N VAL A 6 -46.10 15.19 2.30
CA VAL A 6 -45.21 15.60 1.19
C VAL A 6 -43.81 15.97 1.70
N LEU A 7 -43.76 16.72 2.81
CA LEU A 7 -42.48 17.08 3.45
C LEU A 7 -41.72 15.83 3.94
N LEU A 8 -42.41 14.87 4.54
CA LEU A 8 -41.78 13.61 4.97
C LEU A 8 -41.24 12.81 3.78
N ALA A 9 -42.01 12.69 2.70
CA ALA A 9 -41.58 12.00 1.49
C ALA A 9 -40.38 12.69 0.85
N ALA A 10 -40.35 14.02 0.80
CA ALA A 10 -39.19 14.78 0.31
C ALA A 10 -37.94 14.56 1.18
N ALA A 11 -38.08 14.58 2.51
CA ALA A 11 -36.99 14.33 3.43
C ALA A 11 -36.40 12.91 3.27
N LEU A 12 -37.27 11.89 3.13
CA LEU A 12 -36.82 10.51 2.88
C LEU A 12 -36.12 10.36 1.52
N ALA A 13 -36.61 11.04 0.49
CA ALA A 13 -35.95 11.02 -0.83
C ALA A 13 -34.59 11.66 -0.78
N VAL A 14 -34.41 12.78 -0.09
CA VAL A 14 -33.11 13.44 0.11
C VAL A 14 -32.18 12.54 0.91
N ALA A 15 -32.65 11.95 2.02
CA ALA A 15 -31.86 11.02 2.82
C ALA A 15 -31.40 9.80 1.99
N GLY A 16 -32.29 9.22 1.20
CA GLY A 16 -31.96 8.11 0.30
C GLY A 16 -30.89 8.51 -0.75
N LEU A 17 -31.03 9.70 -1.33
CA LEU A 17 -30.05 10.23 -2.29
C LEU A 17 -28.68 10.47 -1.63
N CYS A 18 -28.65 11.02 -0.41
CA CYS A 18 -27.41 11.20 0.35
C CYS A 18 -26.70 9.87 0.62
N ILE A 19 -27.45 8.82 1.00
CA ILE A 19 -26.90 7.48 1.23
C ILE A 19 -26.33 6.89 -0.07
N LEU A 20 -27.02 7.06 -1.19
CA LEU A 20 -26.56 6.56 -2.49
C LEU A 20 -25.31 7.30 -3.01
N LEU A 21 -25.22 8.61 -2.75
CA LEU A 21 -24.07 9.42 -3.19
C LEU A 21 -22.87 9.33 -2.23
N TRP A 22 -23.09 8.92 -0.98
CA TRP A 22 -22.04 8.86 0.04
C TRP A 22 -20.78 8.11 -0.40
N PRO A 23 -20.85 6.89 -0.97
CA PRO A 23 -19.65 6.16 -1.38
C PRO A 23 -18.86 6.90 -2.47
N VAL A 24 -19.54 7.59 -3.39
CA VAL A 24 -18.90 8.36 -4.46
C VAL A 24 -18.16 9.57 -3.89
N VAL A 25 -18.83 10.33 -3.03
CA VAL A 25 -18.25 11.53 -2.42
C VAL A 25 -17.10 11.17 -1.48
N SER A 26 -17.26 10.13 -0.65
CA SER A 26 -16.20 9.68 0.27
C SER A 26 -15.00 9.15 -0.50
N GLY A 27 -15.20 8.40 -1.58
CA GLY A 27 -14.12 7.89 -2.43
C GLY A 27 -13.32 9.01 -3.10
N HIS A 28 -14.00 10.03 -3.64
CA HIS A 28 -13.29 11.19 -4.22
C HIS A 28 -12.49 11.98 -3.19
N ARG A 29 -13.02 12.15 -1.97
CA ARG A 29 -12.27 12.81 -0.88
C ARG A 29 -11.04 12.01 -0.51
N LEU A 30 -11.19 10.72 -0.27
CA LEU A 30 -10.10 9.84 0.11
C LEU A 30 -9.00 9.79 -0.97
N GLN A 31 -9.38 9.76 -2.24
CA GLN A 31 -8.43 9.83 -3.35
C GLN A 31 -7.71 11.19 -3.40
N ALA A 32 -8.41 12.28 -3.11
CA ALA A 32 -7.80 13.61 -3.04
C ALA A 32 -6.82 13.73 -1.86
N ASP A 33 -7.18 13.16 -0.70
CA ASP A 33 -6.32 13.16 0.49
C ASP A 33 -5.03 12.35 0.24
N MET A 34 -5.13 11.16 -0.38
CA MET A 34 -3.96 10.37 -0.78
C MET A 34 -3.07 11.12 -1.79
N SER A 35 -3.69 11.79 -2.77
CA SER A 35 -2.95 12.59 -3.75
C SER A 35 -2.25 13.77 -3.11
N ALA A 36 -2.88 14.45 -2.16
CA ALA A 36 -2.29 15.55 -1.41
C ALA A 36 -1.12 15.07 -0.54
N ALA A 37 -1.26 13.94 0.15
CA ALA A 37 -0.19 13.33 0.93
C ALA A 37 1.01 12.93 0.05
N ALA A 38 0.76 12.34 -1.11
CA ALA A 38 1.80 12.02 -2.08
C ALA A 38 2.52 13.29 -2.60
N GLN A 39 1.79 14.38 -2.84
CA GLN A 39 2.38 15.67 -3.24
C GLN A 39 3.23 16.29 -2.12
N GLY A 40 2.73 16.28 -0.88
CA GLY A 40 3.49 16.75 0.28
C GLY A 40 4.82 16.01 0.43
N PHE A 41 4.83 14.70 0.23
CA PHE A 41 6.05 13.89 0.25
C PHE A 41 7.12 14.39 -0.73
N TRP A 42 6.76 14.75 -1.97
CA TRP A 42 7.74 15.26 -2.96
C TRP A 42 8.39 16.58 -2.53
N GLU A 43 7.71 17.37 -1.72
CA GLU A 43 8.24 18.64 -1.21
C GLU A 43 9.19 18.44 -0.03
N GLU A 44 8.93 17.44 0.83
CA GLU A 44 9.71 17.14 2.04
C GLU A 44 10.90 16.21 1.79
N ALA A 45 10.84 15.30 0.83
CA ALA A 45 11.84 14.25 0.56
C ALA A 45 13.27 14.75 0.22
N ARG A 46 13.56 16.02 0.38
CA ARG A 46 14.89 16.63 0.12
C ARG A 46 15.81 16.67 1.33
N GLN A 47 15.38 16.15 2.48
CA GLN A 47 16.21 16.07 3.69
C GLN A 47 17.12 14.84 3.61
N PRO A 48 18.36 14.88 4.15
CA PRO A 48 19.34 13.79 3.96
C PRO A 48 18.99 12.49 4.68
N TYR A 49 18.16 12.46 5.70
CA TYR A 49 17.71 11.27 6.48
C TYR A 49 18.72 10.08 6.48
N SER A 50 20.02 10.37 6.60
CA SER A 50 21.08 9.34 6.45
C SER A 50 21.06 8.29 7.55
N GLU A 51 20.66 8.66 8.76
CA GLU A 51 20.53 7.73 9.90
C GLU A 51 19.39 6.74 9.63
N VAL A 52 18.24 7.23 9.18
CA VAL A 52 17.08 6.38 8.82
C VAL A 52 17.45 5.38 7.73
N LEU A 53 18.20 5.82 6.72
CA LEU A 53 18.64 4.91 5.66
C LEU A 53 19.53 3.80 6.20
N THR A 54 20.46 4.11 7.10
CA THR A 54 21.33 3.13 7.74
C THR A 54 20.52 2.13 8.56
N ASP A 55 19.59 2.60 9.38
CA ASP A 55 18.73 1.74 10.20
C ASP A 55 17.89 0.77 9.34
N LEU A 56 17.36 1.26 8.20
CA LEU A 56 16.60 0.43 7.26
C LEU A 56 17.49 -0.58 6.51
N GLN A 57 18.73 -0.23 6.22
CA GLN A 57 19.70 -1.17 5.63
C GLN A 57 20.04 -2.29 6.63
N GLU A 58 20.36 -1.95 7.88
CA GLU A 58 20.61 -2.91 8.94
C GLU A 58 19.38 -3.80 9.22
N TYR A 59 18.19 -3.21 9.17
CA TYR A 59 16.94 -3.96 9.26
C TYR A 59 16.81 -4.99 8.13
N ASN A 60 17.04 -4.61 6.87
CA ASN A 60 16.97 -5.51 5.72
C ASN A 60 17.97 -6.66 5.83
N GLU A 61 19.21 -6.38 6.25
CA GLU A 61 20.24 -7.39 6.48
C GLU A 61 19.84 -8.37 7.58
N ARG A 62 19.30 -7.87 8.69
CA ARG A 62 18.86 -8.68 9.82
C ARG A 62 17.72 -9.63 9.43
N ILE A 63 16.64 -9.13 8.81
CA ILE A 63 15.51 -10.00 8.43
C ILE A 63 15.92 -11.05 7.40
N TYR A 64 16.85 -10.73 6.51
CA TYR A 64 17.40 -11.70 5.57
C TYR A 64 18.19 -12.80 6.31
N ALA A 65 19.07 -12.43 7.23
CA ALA A 65 19.86 -13.37 8.05
C ALA A 65 18.96 -14.28 8.91
N GLU A 66 17.89 -13.74 9.47
CA GLU A 66 16.89 -14.44 10.28
C GLU A 66 15.86 -15.21 9.42
N ARG A 67 15.98 -15.20 8.09
CA ARG A 67 15.07 -15.85 7.12
C ARG A 67 13.61 -15.44 7.32
N GLN A 68 13.39 -14.17 7.73
CA GLN A 68 12.06 -13.62 8.00
C GLN A 68 11.23 -14.49 8.96
N ALA A 69 11.85 -14.96 10.05
CA ALA A 69 11.21 -15.86 11.02
C ALA A 69 9.92 -15.25 11.65
N GLY A 70 9.84 -13.91 11.71
CA GLY A 70 8.66 -13.20 12.23
C GLY A 70 7.48 -13.10 11.24
N LEU A 71 7.66 -13.46 9.96
CA LEU A 71 6.61 -13.37 8.95
C LEU A 71 5.62 -14.53 9.10
N ALA A 72 4.52 -14.31 9.82
CA ALA A 72 3.55 -15.33 10.18
C ALA A 72 2.25 -15.29 9.35
N ASP A 73 1.83 -14.10 8.91
CA ASP A 73 0.63 -13.91 8.09
C ASP A 73 0.96 -12.90 6.96
N ALA A 74 0.40 -13.13 5.78
CA ALA A 74 0.57 -12.28 4.61
C ALA A 74 -0.13 -10.91 4.71
N LEU A 75 -0.81 -10.60 5.80
CA LEU A 75 -1.38 -9.29 6.14
C LEU A 75 -1.42 -9.05 7.66
N ALA A 76 -0.51 -9.65 8.42
CA ALA A 76 -0.39 -9.34 9.84
C ALA A 76 -0.05 -7.84 10.00
N CYS A 77 -0.90 -7.13 10.74
CA CYS A 77 -0.63 -5.77 11.15
C CYS A 77 0.45 -5.82 12.24
N GLU A 78 1.68 -5.64 11.86
CA GLU A 78 2.81 -5.55 12.77
C GLU A 78 3.32 -4.12 12.80
N GLU A 79 3.81 -3.71 13.98
CA GLU A 79 4.44 -2.42 14.13
C GLU A 79 5.70 -2.33 13.25
N PRO A 80 6.01 -1.16 12.68
CA PRO A 80 7.21 -0.99 11.88
C PRO A 80 8.47 -1.19 12.73
N ALA A 81 9.51 -1.75 12.12
CA ALA A 81 10.80 -1.93 12.78
C ALA A 81 11.51 -0.61 13.13
N VAL A 82 11.16 0.46 12.44
CA VAL A 82 11.65 1.83 12.63
C VAL A 82 10.44 2.76 12.67
N LEU A 83 10.32 3.56 13.71
CA LEU A 83 9.31 4.60 13.81
C LEU A 83 9.84 5.86 13.11
N LEU A 84 9.35 6.13 11.91
CA LEU A 84 9.79 7.26 11.09
C LEU A 84 9.59 8.60 11.79
N ARG A 85 8.54 8.73 12.60
CA ARG A 85 8.27 9.93 13.41
C ARG A 85 9.40 10.23 14.40
N ASP A 86 9.97 9.22 15.01
CA ASP A 86 11.10 9.38 15.96
C ASP A 86 12.37 9.87 15.23
N CYS A 87 12.41 9.69 13.91
CA CYS A 87 13.49 10.13 13.03
C CYS A 87 13.19 11.47 12.31
N GLY A 88 12.13 12.17 12.69
CA GLY A 88 11.77 13.48 12.13
C GLY A 88 10.94 13.44 10.86
N VAL A 89 10.41 12.28 10.46
CA VAL A 89 9.44 12.14 9.36
C VAL A 89 8.04 12.12 9.97
N GLU A 90 7.45 13.29 10.17
CA GLU A 90 6.23 13.45 10.96
C GLU A 90 5.02 12.73 10.34
N ASP A 91 4.90 12.75 9.02
CA ASP A 91 3.79 12.13 8.29
C ASP A 91 3.92 10.60 8.15
N GLU A 92 5.04 10.01 8.60
CA GLU A 92 5.32 8.57 8.55
C GLU A 92 5.27 7.96 7.13
N ILE A 93 5.33 8.78 6.08
CA ILE A 93 5.36 8.36 4.69
C ILE A 93 6.82 8.03 4.32
N ILE A 94 7.08 6.76 3.97
CA ILE A 94 8.41 6.31 3.53
C ILE A 94 8.60 6.52 2.03
N GLY A 95 7.53 6.66 1.27
CA GLY A 95 7.59 6.84 -0.17
C GLY A 95 6.23 6.96 -0.84
N VAL A 96 6.27 7.12 -2.16
CA VAL A 96 5.08 7.16 -3.02
C VAL A 96 5.18 6.04 -4.05
N LEU A 97 4.11 5.25 -4.14
CA LEU A 97 3.94 4.20 -5.14
C LEU A 97 3.20 4.76 -6.35
N GLU A 98 3.74 4.50 -7.54
CA GLU A 98 3.12 4.88 -8.80
C GLU A 98 3.00 3.67 -9.73
N ILE A 99 1.82 3.47 -10.30
CA ILE A 99 1.52 2.43 -11.29
C ILE A 99 0.81 3.09 -12.49
N PRO A 100 1.56 3.55 -13.50
CA PRO A 100 1.00 4.34 -14.60
C PRO A 100 -0.13 3.63 -15.36
N THR A 101 -0.02 2.33 -15.60
CA THR A 101 -1.07 1.52 -16.26
C THR A 101 -2.42 1.57 -15.55
N LEU A 102 -2.42 1.84 -14.24
CA LEU A 102 -3.63 1.93 -13.42
C LEU A 102 -3.99 3.37 -13.03
N GLU A 103 -3.22 4.36 -13.50
CA GLU A 103 -3.32 5.76 -13.08
C GLU A 103 -3.28 5.89 -11.52
N LEU A 104 -2.54 4.99 -10.87
CA LEU A 104 -2.45 4.90 -9.43
C LEU A 104 -1.23 5.67 -8.91
N VAL A 105 -1.47 6.59 -8.00
CA VAL A 105 -0.46 7.28 -7.19
C VAL A 105 -0.95 7.28 -5.75
N MET A 106 -0.15 6.74 -4.83
CA MET A 106 -0.56 6.70 -3.43
C MET A 106 0.64 6.72 -2.48
N PRO A 107 0.48 7.31 -1.27
CA PRO A 107 1.51 7.29 -0.25
C PRO A 107 1.71 5.87 0.28
N VAL A 108 2.96 5.57 0.67
CA VAL A 108 3.35 4.31 1.27
C VAL A 108 3.88 4.58 2.67
N TYR A 109 3.29 3.93 3.64
CA TYR A 109 3.66 4.00 5.06
C TYR A 109 4.54 2.81 5.45
N LEU A 110 5.39 3.00 6.46
CA LEU A 110 6.18 1.91 7.02
C LEU A 110 5.37 1.23 8.14
N GLY A 111 5.09 -0.08 7.98
CA GLY A 111 4.22 -0.85 8.87
C GLY A 111 2.74 -0.78 8.49
N ALA A 112 2.12 -1.95 8.35
CA ALA A 112 0.74 -2.10 7.86
C ALA A 112 -0.29 -2.01 9.00
N SER A 113 -0.29 -0.90 9.74
CA SER A 113 -1.36 -0.61 10.71
C SER A 113 -2.69 -0.35 9.99
N GLY A 114 -3.82 -0.51 10.71
CA GLY A 114 -5.14 -0.17 10.14
C GLY A 114 -5.20 1.28 9.69
N ALA A 115 -4.63 2.22 10.47
CA ALA A 115 -4.60 3.64 10.13
C ALA A 115 -3.79 3.92 8.85
N HIS A 116 -2.63 3.27 8.68
CA HIS A 116 -1.82 3.39 7.46
C HIS A 116 -2.53 2.83 6.24
N LEU A 117 -3.17 1.66 6.37
CA LEU A 117 -3.93 1.06 5.27
C LEU A 117 -5.16 1.89 4.88
N ASP A 118 -5.78 2.58 5.83
CA ASP A 118 -6.88 3.51 5.55
C ASP A 118 -6.40 4.80 4.85
N ALA A 119 -5.15 5.22 5.11
CA ALA A 119 -4.56 6.43 4.52
C ALA A 119 -3.84 6.19 3.18
N GLY A 120 -3.45 4.94 2.87
CA GLY A 120 -2.72 4.63 1.65
C GLY A 120 -2.33 3.16 1.54
N ALA A 121 -1.16 2.89 1.00
CA ALA A 121 -0.53 1.58 1.04
C ALA A 121 0.50 1.51 2.17
N ALA A 122 0.84 0.31 2.63
CA ALA A 122 1.79 0.16 3.71
C ALA A 122 2.72 -1.05 3.52
N VAL A 123 3.97 -0.89 3.91
CA VAL A 123 4.96 -1.98 3.92
C VAL A 123 4.63 -2.95 5.03
N LEU A 124 4.56 -4.24 4.73
CA LEU A 124 4.34 -5.29 5.72
C LEU A 124 5.55 -5.42 6.64
N GLY A 125 5.30 -5.58 7.93
CA GLY A 125 6.32 -5.97 8.91
C GLY A 125 7.02 -7.28 8.53
N ASN A 126 8.28 -7.44 8.94
CA ASN A 126 9.13 -8.59 8.60
C ASN A 126 9.33 -8.82 7.09
N THR A 127 9.07 -7.81 6.26
CA THR A 127 9.49 -7.75 4.85
C THR A 127 10.46 -6.60 4.65
N SER A 128 11.17 -6.56 3.53
CA SER A 128 12.20 -5.54 3.31
C SER A 128 11.61 -4.13 3.28
N ALA A 129 12.34 -3.17 3.84
CA ALA A 129 12.06 -1.75 3.65
C ALA A 129 12.19 -1.37 2.16
N PRO A 130 11.48 -0.32 1.69
CA PRO A 130 11.41 0.05 0.28
C PRO A 130 12.64 0.86 -0.18
N ILE A 131 13.84 0.35 0.08
CA ILE A 131 15.13 0.96 -0.28
C ILE A 131 15.88 0.15 -1.34
N GLY A 132 15.24 -0.90 -1.90
CA GLY A 132 15.85 -1.79 -2.87
C GLY A 132 17.02 -2.61 -2.33
N GLY A 133 17.74 -3.25 -3.23
CA GLY A 133 18.94 -4.02 -2.92
C GLY A 133 18.82 -5.51 -3.23
N MET A 134 19.97 -6.16 -3.38
CA MET A 134 20.02 -7.60 -3.67
C MET A 134 19.55 -8.40 -2.46
N SER A 135 18.79 -9.46 -2.71
CA SER A 135 18.18 -10.30 -1.67
C SER A 135 17.21 -9.52 -0.78
N THR A 136 16.38 -8.68 -1.40
CA THR A 136 15.27 -7.98 -0.75
C THR A 136 13.93 -8.36 -1.39
N ASN A 137 12.85 -8.24 -0.63
CA ASN A 137 11.48 -8.24 -1.12
C ASN A 137 10.65 -7.28 -0.25
N CYS A 138 10.42 -6.07 -0.75
CA CYS A 138 9.51 -5.13 -0.11
C CYS A 138 8.07 -5.52 -0.46
N VAL A 139 7.28 -5.90 0.55
CA VAL A 139 5.87 -6.26 0.34
C VAL A 139 4.99 -5.10 0.76
N ILE A 140 4.27 -4.54 -0.19
CA ILE A 140 3.36 -3.41 0.01
C ILE A 140 1.92 -3.91 -0.04
N ALA A 141 1.21 -3.72 1.06
CA ALA A 141 -0.20 -4.04 1.21
C ALA A 141 -1.08 -2.82 0.93
N GLY A 142 -2.25 -3.07 0.37
CA GLY A 142 -3.28 -2.06 0.19
C GLY A 142 -4.67 -2.68 0.13
N HIS A 143 -5.69 -1.93 0.50
CA HIS A 143 -7.07 -2.37 0.38
C HIS A 143 -7.44 -2.72 -1.07
N ARG A 144 -8.30 -3.71 -1.26
CA ARG A 144 -8.88 -3.99 -2.58
C ARG A 144 -10.14 -3.15 -2.83
N GLY A 145 -9.98 -1.80 -2.74
CA GLY A 145 -11.06 -0.83 -2.72
C GLY A 145 -11.59 -0.58 -1.31
N TRP A 146 -11.71 0.68 -0.92
CA TRP A 146 -12.14 1.09 0.41
C TRP A 146 -12.94 2.39 0.33
N TYR A 147 -14.12 2.43 0.94
CA TYR A 147 -15.01 3.61 0.96
C TYR A 147 -15.18 4.33 -0.39
N GLY A 148 -15.19 3.58 -1.51
CA GLY A 148 -15.35 4.14 -2.86
C GLY A 148 -14.05 4.56 -3.55
N ALA A 149 -12.92 4.59 -2.87
CA ALA A 149 -11.60 4.75 -3.47
C ALA A 149 -11.04 3.40 -3.96
N ASP A 150 -10.25 3.42 -5.02
CA ASP A 150 -9.84 2.21 -5.71
C ASP A 150 -8.68 1.47 -5.03
N TYR A 151 -7.72 2.16 -4.43
CA TYR A 151 -6.53 1.51 -3.85
C TYR A 151 -5.95 0.43 -4.80
N PHE A 152 -5.77 -0.81 -4.31
CA PHE A 152 -5.33 -1.96 -5.11
C PHE A 152 -6.48 -2.74 -5.76
N ARG A 153 -7.64 -2.12 -5.98
CA ARG A 153 -8.81 -2.76 -6.60
C ARG A 153 -8.47 -3.44 -7.91
N HIS A 154 -7.65 -2.78 -8.72
CA HIS A 154 -7.40 -3.13 -10.11
C HIS A 154 -6.00 -3.68 -10.39
N ILE A 155 -5.21 -4.05 -9.37
CA ILE A 155 -3.88 -4.63 -9.61
C ILE A 155 -3.93 -5.98 -10.34
N ASP A 156 -5.10 -6.62 -10.41
CA ASP A 156 -5.35 -7.82 -11.21
C ASP A 156 -5.36 -7.57 -12.73
N ARG A 157 -5.33 -6.32 -13.17
CA ARG A 157 -5.23 -5.94 -14.60
C ARG A 157 -3.79 -5.79 -15.07
N LEU A 158 -2.84 -5.76 -14.14
CA LEU A 158 -1.42 -5.64 -14.47
C LEU A 158 -0.96 -6.84 -15.30
N GLN A 159 -0.06 -6.57 -16.24
CA GLN A 159 0.54 -7.55 -17.12
C GLN A 159 2.06 -7.58 -16.93
N ALA A 160 2.69 -8.63 -17.43
CA ALA A 160 4.15 -8.71 -17.45
C ALA A 160 4.74 -7.46 -18.14
N ASP A 161 5.84 -6.96 -17.58
CA ASP A 161 6.53 -5.72 -17.99
C ASP A 161 5.81 -4.40 -17.68
N ASP A 162 4.60 -4.40 -17.11
CA ASP A 162 4.04 -3.17 -16.56
C ASP A 162 4.98 -2.56 -15.51
N THR A 163 5.10 -1.24 -15.54
CA THR A 163 6.00 -0.50 -14.67
C THR A 163 5.33 -0.19 -13.34
N VAL A 164 6.06 -0.47 -12.26
CA VAL A 164 5.74 -0.07 -10.89
C VAL A 164 6.93 0.70 -10.35
N THR A 165 6.72 1.92 -9.86
CA THR A 165 7.77 2.72 -9.24
C THR A 165 7.44 2.99 -7.79
N ILE A 166 8.48 3.05 -6.96
CA ILE A 166 8.41 3.62 -5.63
C ILE A 166 9.49 4.68 -5.50
N THR A 167 9.06 5.91 -5.22
CA THR A 167 9.96 6.99 -4.85
C THR A 167 9.99 7.07 -3.34
N ASN A 168 11.11 6.71 -2.76
CA ASN A 168 11.35 6.79 -1.32
C ASN A 168 12.03 8.13 -0.95
N LEU A 169 12.47 8.30 0.30
CA LEU A 169 13.11 9.52 0.79
C LEU A 169 14.44 9.86 0.06
N TRP A 170 15.06 8.92 -0.66
CA TRP A 170 16.40 9.07 -1.24
C TRP A 170 16.43 8.93 -2.76
N GLU A 171 15.60 8.06 -3.33
CA GLU A 171 15.66 7.72 -4.76
C GLU A 171 14.33 7.18 -5.30
N THR A 172 14.24 7.07 -6.61
CA THR A 172 13.14 6.39 -7.31
C THR A 172 13.61 5.01 -7.77
N LEU A 173 12.92 3.99 -7.30
CA LEU A 173 13.16 2.59 -7.63
C LEU A 173 12.12 2.13 -8.65
N THR A 174 12.58 1.64 -9.81
CA THR A 174 11.70 1.18 -10.89
C THR A 174 11.72 -0.33 -10.99
N TYR A 175 10.55 -0.94 -11.00
CA TYR A 175 10.32 -2.38 -11.10
C TYR A 175 9.45 -2.70 -12.29
N ALA A 176 9.53 -3.93 -12.80
CA ALA A 176 8.62 -4.48 -13.80
C ALA A 176 7.85 -5.65 -13.20
N VAL A 177 6.56 -5.74 -13.51
CA VAL A 177 5.73 -6.91 -13.16
C VAL A 177 6.30 -8.15 -13.84
N VAL A 178 6.53 -9.22 -13.07
CA VAL A 178 7.08 -10.49 -13.58
C VAL A 178 6.14 -11.68 -13.39
N ASP A 179 5.26 -11.64 -12.38
CA ASP A 179 4.32 -12.74 -12.09
C ASP A 179 3.14 -12.25 -11.25
N MET A 180 2.05 -13.00 -11.28
CA MET A 180 0.88 -12.75 -10.45
C MET A 180 0.31 -14.07 -9.94
N LYS A 181 -0.04 -14.12 -8.65
CA LYS A 181 -0.61 -15.32 -8.04
C LYS A 181 -1.73 -15.01 -7.06
N ILE A 182 -2.63 -15.96 -6.91
CA ILE A 182 -3.57 -16.01 -5.80
C ILE A 182 -3.03 -17.02 -4.79
N ILE A 183 -2.87 -16.59 -3.54
CA ILE A 183 -2.35 -17.43 -2.45
C ILE A 183 -3.32 -17.48 -1.28
N GLN A 184 -3.16 -18.45 -0.41
CA GLN A 184 -3.85 -18.49 0.88
C GLN A 184 -3.13 -17.57 1.88
N PRO A 185 -3.84 -17.05 2.92
CA PRO A 185 -3.24 -16.15 3.90
C PRO A 185 -2.01 -16.71 4.63
N ASP A 186 -1.99 -18.02 4.87
CA ASP A 186 -0.92 -18.74 5.54
C ASP A 186 0.29 -19.09 4.64
N GLN A 187 0.18 -18.87 3.32
CA GLN A 187 1.25 -19.16 2.37
C GLN A 187 2.31 -18.06 2.31
N VAL A 188 2.83 -17.65 3.48
CA VAL A 188 3.82 -16.57 3.62
C VAL A 188 5.14 -16.85 2.87
N ASP A 189 5.48 -18.11 2.63
CA ASP A 189 6.67 -18.46 1.85
C ASP A 189 6.65 -17.91 0.42
N LYS A 190 5.47 -17.58 -0.10
CA LYS A 190 5.31 -16.99 -1.43
C LYS A 190 5.74 -15.53 -1.51
N ILE A 191 5.80 -14.84 -0.38
CA ILE A 191 6.18 -13.42 -0.31
C ILE A 191 7.52 -13.20 0.42
N LYS A 192 8.25 -14.27 0.73
CA LYS A 192 9.59 -14.19 1.32
C LYS A 192 10.64 -13.67 0.35
N ILE A 193 11.73 -13.18 0.90
CA ILE A 193 12.93 -12.76 0.17
C ILE A 193 13.46 -13.94 -0.64
N GLN A 194 13.79 -13.66 -1.90
CA GLN A 194 14.45 -14.62 -2.80
C GLN A 194 15.92 -14.22 -2.96
N PRO A 195 16.87 -15.09 -2.60
CA PRO A 195 18.29 -14.77 -2.69
C PRO A 195 18.70 -14.28 -4.09
N GLY A 196 19.48 -13.21 -4.14
CA GLY A 196 19.99 -12.65 -5.38
C GLY A 196 18.99 -11.86 -6.22
N ARG A 197 17.78 -11.61 -5.72
CA ARG A 197 16.78 -10.79 -6.40
C ARG A 197 16.45 -9.51 -5.62
N ASP A 198 16.10 -8.45 -6.33
CA ASP A 198 15.56 -7.21 -5.79
C ASP A 198 14.09 -7.13 -6.20
N LEU A 199 13.18 -7.39 -5.24
CA LEU A 199 11.76 -7.56 -5.49
C LEU A 199 10.94 -6.50 -4.76
N LEU A 200 9.88 -6.07 -5.43
CA LEU A 200 8.74 -5.37 -4.88
C LEU A 200 7.51 -6.24 -5.09
N THR A 201 6.76 -6.50 -4.05
CA THR A 201 5.56 -7.33 -4.11
C THR A 201 4.34 -6.51 -3.67
N LEU A 202 3.32 -6.42 -4.52
CA LEU A 202 2.03 -5.82 -4.14
C LEU A 202 1.10 -6.92 -3.66
N ILE A 203 0.39 -6.68 -2.56
CA ILE A 203 -0.55 -7.67 -2.00
C ILE A 203 -1.87 -7.01 -1.60
N THR A 204 -2.97 -7.69 -1.89
CA THR A 204 -4.32 -7.26 -1.51
C THR A 204 -5.24 -8.44 -1.27
N CYS A 205 -6.40 -8.19 -0.65
CA CYS A 205 -7.44 -9.19 -0.44
C CYS A 205 -8.03 -9.71 -1.75
N HIS A 206 -8.35 -11.00 -1.80
CA HIS A 206 -8.99 -11.64 -2.97
C HIS A 206 -10.05 -12.66 -2.53
N PRO A 207 -11.15 -12.85 -3.29
CA PRO A 207 -11.68 -11.94 -4.31
C PRO A 207 -12.12 -10.59 -3.75
N TYR A 208 -12.43 -9.64 -4.62
CA TYR A 208 -13.02 -8.36 -4.20
C TYR A 208 -14.27 -8.59 -3.35
N ALA A 209 -14.46 -7.82 -2.29
CA ALA A 209 -15.57 -7.90 -1.33
C ALA A 209 -15.77 -9.28 -0.65
N SER A 210 -14.73 -10.12 -0.57
CA SER A 210 -14.83 -11.48 0.03
C SER A 210 -14.51 -11.53 1.53
N GLY A 211 -14.15 -10.42 2.16
CA GLY A 211 -13.59 -10.41 3.52
C GLY A 211 -12.17 -11.00 3.61
N GLY A 212 -11.45 -11.07 2.49
CA GLY A 212 -10.02 -11.45 2.49
C GLY A 212 -9.76 -12.95 2.62
N ARG A 213 -10.56 -13.80 1.98
CA ARG A 213 -10.37 -15.26 2.01
C ARG A 213 -9.04 -15.71 1.43
N GLN A 214 -8.56 -15.01 0.42
CA GLN A 214 -7.29 -15.24 -0.27
C GLN A 214 -6.54 -13.93 -0.43
N ARG A 215 -5.34 -13.98 -0.97
CA ARG A 215 -4.52 -12.81 -1.32
C ARG A 215 -4.19 -12.85 -2.81
N LEU A 216 -4.36 -11.72 -3.47
CA LEU A 216 -3.79 -11.48 -4.78
C LEU A 216 -2.40 -10.86 -4.58
N VAL A 217 -1.41 -11.44 -5.21
CA VAL A 217 0.00 -11.04 -5.11
C VAL A 217 0.52 -10.76 -6.51
N VAL A 218 1.13 -9.58 -6.69
CA VAL A 218 1.82 -9.18 -7.93
C VAL A 218 3.29 -9.02 -7.61
N TYR A 219 4.13 -9.80 -8.26
CA TYR A 219 5.58 -9.76 -8.10
C TYR A 219 6.20 -8.84 -9.14
N CYS A 220 7.03 -7.93 -8.68
CA CYS A 220 7.76 -7.00 -9.53
C CYS A 220 9.25 -7.16 -9.26
N GLU A 221 10.09 -7.12 -10.28
CA GLU A 221 11.54 -7.22 -10.19
C GLU A 221 12.20 -5.93 -10.65
N ARG A 222 13.28 -5.55 -9.97
CA ARG A 222 14.01 -4.31 -10.23
C ARG A 222 14.46 -4.23 -11.70
N ARG A 223 14.15 -3.12 -12.37
CA ARG A 223 14.77 -2.77 -13.66
C ARG A 223 16.16 -2.21 -13.44
N LYS A 224 17.12 -2.71 -14.20
CA LYS A 224 18.49 -2.21 -14.22
C LYS A 224 18.63 -0.96 -15.07
#